data_19d54c299274da0fa277717139f8ff36
#
_entry.id   19d54c299274da0fa277717139f8ff36
#
_cell.length_a   1.000
_cell.length_b   1.000
_cell.length_c   1.000
_cell.angle_alpha   90.00
_cell.angle_beta   90.00
_cell.angle_gamma   90.00
#
_symmetry.space_group_name_H-M   'P 1'
#
loop_
_entity.id
_entity.type
_entity.pdbx_description
1 polymer ?
#
loop_
_entity_poly.entity_id
_entity_poly.type
_entity_poly.pdbx_seq_one_letter_code
_entity_poly.pdbx_strand_id
1 'polypeptide(L)'
;MAFRVETVMLGPDTEQYAGQGQAKLGVAAIAESARKLEELGFDGVTVPEAGHDPFLPLAIAAEHTRHVTLGTNVAIAFPRSPMATAQVAWDLQNLSGGRFRLGLGSQVKAHNERRYAAPWTAAAGPRMREYVLCLRAMWKTFQDGKSPTYFKGEHYQFTLMSPFFNPGPSEHPHIPIDLAAVNRYMARTAGELCDGLRLHPISTFRHTREVILPAIAEGARRSGRSPSAIELIAAPFLAIGEDEAAVEVAKLALKQRIAFYASTPTYHSVLELHGWMDVAEQLHRHSREGKWAEMANLVRDDMLEEWAVIATYDRLAGALVERWRGVAGTLLLDLPPALRNDEARVREIVQALQRS
;
A
#
# COMPACT_ATOMS: atom_id res chain seq x y z
N MET A 1 10.19 -1.62 19.72
CA MET A 1 9.57 -2.78 19.03
C MET A 1 10.27 -2.93 17.71
N ALA A 2 10.71 -4.13 17.38
CA ALA A 2 11.32 -4.45 16.10
C ALA A 2 10.33 -4.20 14.96
N PHE A 3 10.80 -3.70 13.83
CA PHE A 3 9.96 -3.54 12.64
C PHE A 3 9.80 -4.87 11.90
N ARG A 4 8.64 -5.06 11.31
CA ARG A 4 8.51 -5.93 10.14
C ARG A 4 8.94 -5.15 8.90
N VAL A 5 9.59 -5.82 7.95
CA VAL A 5 10.10 -5.19 6.75
C VAL A 5 9.49 -5.85 5.52
N GLU A 6 8.68 -5.10 4.79
CA GLU A 6 8.11 -5.51 3.51
C GLU A 6 8.82 -4.83 2.34
N THR A 7 8.71 -5.41 1.16
CA THR A 7 9.17 -4.79 -0.09
C THR A 7 8.22 -5.03 -1.24
N VAL A 8 8.44 -4.32 -2.35
CA VAL A 8 7.65 -4.49 -3.57
C VAL A 8 8.36 -5.50 -4.48
N MET A 9 7.66 -6.58 -4.82
CA MET A 9 8.20 -7.64 -5.70
C MET A 9 8.20 -7.23 -7.17
N LEU A 10 7.13 -6.58 -7.63
CA LEU A 10 6.97 -6.07 -8.99
C LEU A 10 6.56 -4.61 -8.88
N GLY A 11 7.50 -3.76 -8.51
CA GLY A 11 7.29 -2.32 -8.53
C GLY A 11 7.46 -1.75 -9.93
N PRO A 12 6.80 -0.66 -10.28
CA PRO A 12 7.29 0.17 -11.36
C PRO A 12 8.70 0.62 -10.93
N ASP A 13 9.73 0.15 -11.65
CA ASP A 13 11.03 0.77 -11.52
C ASP A 13 10.84 2.28 -11.73
N THR A 14 11.56 3.08 -10.96
CA THR A 14 11.49 4.55 -11.09
C THR A 14 11.77 5.01 -12.52
N GLU A 15 12.47 4.21 -13.31
CA GLU A 15 12.66 4.38 -14.75
C GLU A 15 11.39 4.12 -15.58
N GLN A 16 10.41 3.35 -15.10
CA GLN A 16 9.12 3.15 -15.80
C GLN A 16 8.24 4.40 -15.82
N TYR A 17 8.36 5.30 -14.86
CA TYR A 17 7.72 6.61 -14.93
C TYR A 17 8.28 7.47 -16.09
N ALA A 18 9.46 7.13 -16.59
CA ALA A 18 10.08 7.76 -17.76
C ALA A 18 9.77 7.05 -19.09
N GLY A 19 8.89 6.03 -19.10
CA GLY A 19 8.44 5.37 -20.33
C GLY A 19 9.42 4.35 -20.93
N GLN A 20 10.45 3.93 -20.21
CA GLN A 20 11.41 2.95 -20.69
C GLN A 20 11.32 1.63 -19.90
N GLY A 21 10.91 0.59 -20.59
CA GLY A 21 11.04 -0.81 -20.19
C GLY A 21 9.93 -1.34 -19.29
N GLN A 22 9.02 -2.13 -19.86
CA GLN A 22 8.11 -2.99 -19.10
C GLN A 22 8.90 -4.21 -18.62
N ALA A 23 8.92 -4.46 -17.31
CA ALA A 23 9.35 -5.76 -16.80
C ALA A 23 8.46 -6.84 -17.43
N LYS A 24 9.06 -7.78 -18.13
CA LYS A 24 8.33 -8.92 -18.71
C LYS A 24 7.83 -9.79 -17.55
N LEU A 25 6.51 -9.88 -17.37
CA LEU A 25 5.92 -10.85 -16.48
C LEU A 25 6.13 -12.25 -17.03
N GLY A 26 7.12 -12.95 -16.47
CA GLY A 26 7.33 -14.36 -16.72
C GLY A 26 7.22 -15.15 -15.43
N VAL A 27 6.58 -16.32 -15.47
CA VAL A 27 6.41 -17.18 -14.30
C VAL A 27 7.74 -17.46 -13.59
N ALA A 28 8.78 -17.80 -14.36
CA ALA A 28 10.12 -18.06 -13.82
C ALA A 28 10.73 -16.84 -13.13
N ALA A 29 10.59 -15.65 -13.72
CA ALA A 29 11.13 -14.41 -13.17
C ALA A 29 10.42 -14.02 -11.88
N ILE A 30 9.09 -14.20 -11.80
CA ILE A 30 8.32 -13.95 -10.58
C ILE A 30 8.74 -14.92 -9.48
N ALA A 31 8.84 -16.22 -9.79
CA ALA A 31 9.26 -17.26 -8.85
C ALA A 31 10.66 -17.01 -8.29
N GLU A 32 11.60 -16.61 -9.14
CA GLU A 32 12.96 -16.28 -8.75
C GLU A 32 12.99 -15.04 -7.86
N SER A 33 12.29 -13.98 -8.25
CA SER A 33 12.19 -12.75 -7.46
C SER A 33 11.60 -13.01 -6.09
N ALA A 34 10.52 -13.79 -6.00
CA ALA A 34 9.87 -14.11 -4.72
C ALA A 34 10.82 -14.88 -3.78
N ARG A 35 11.49 -15.92 -4.28
CA ARG A 35 12.49 -16.67 -3.50
C ARG A 35 13.63 -15.79 -3.01
N LYS A 36 14.19 -14.98 -3.91
CA LYS A 36 15.29 -14.07 -3.59
C LYS A 36 14.92 -13.09 -2.48
N LEU A 37 13.73 -12.49 -2.52
CA LEU A 37 13.27 -11.57 -1.48
C LEU A 37 13.07 -12.27 -0.12
N GLU A 38 12.57 -13.50 -0.12
CA GLU A 38 12.48 -14.32 1.09
C GLU A 38 13.89 -14.64 1.65
N GLU A 39 14.85 -15.02 0.81
CA GLU A 39 16.24 -15.31 1.20
C GLU A 39 16.99 -14.07 1.70
N LEU A 40 16.63 -12.88 1.24
CA LEU A 40 17.14 -11.61 1.76
C LEU A 40 16.61 -11.27 3.14
N GLY A 41 15.58 -11.99 3.63
CA GLY A 41 15.05 -11.88 4.97
C GLY A 41 13.91 -10.90 5.12
N PHE A 42 13.26 -10.45 4.03
CA PHE A 42 12.04 -9.65 4.14
C PHE A 42 10.91 -10.45 4.81
N ASP A 43 10.11 -9.78 5.63
CA ASP A 43 8.94 -10.38 6.30
C ASP A 43 7.72 -10.45 5.38
N GLY A 44 7.72 -9.67 4.31
CA GLY A 44 6.63 -9.65 3.35
C GLY A 44 7.02 -9.11 1.98
N VAL A 45 6.31 -9.58 0.97
CA VAL A 45 6.42 -9.09 -0.40
C VAL A 45 5.06 -8.64 -0.89
N THR A 46 5.03 -7.53 -1.61
CA THR A 46 3.79 -6.93 -2.08
C THR A 46 3.80 -6.65 -3.57
N VAL A 47 2.63 -6.66 -4.19
CA VAL A 47 2.45 -6.34 -5.60
C VAL A 47 1.44 -5.20 -5.77
N PRO A 48 1.83 -4.08 -6.41
CA PRO A 48 0.91 -2.99 -6.72
C PRO A 48 0.08 -3.30 -7.97
N GLU A 49 -1.16 -2.81 -8.03
CA GLU A 49 -1.95 -2.77 -9.24
C GLU A 49 -1.63 -1.52 -10.05
N ALA A 50 -0.59 -1.61 -10.88
CA ALA A 50 -0.16 -0.52 -11.77
C ALA A 50 -0.42 -0.89 -13.25
N GLY A 51 0.53 -1.53 -13.91
CA GLY A 51 0.42 -2.01 -15.28
C GLY A 51 -0.10 -3.44 -15.39
N HIS A 52 -0.12 -4.20 -14.29
CA HIS A 52 -0.48 -5.62 -14.24
C HIS A 52 -1.46 -5.90 -13.10
N ASP A 53 -2.14 -7.05 -13.19
CA ASP A 53 -2.99 -7.57 -12.13
C ASP A 53 -2.13 -7.96 -10.91
N PRO A 54 -2.48 -7.57 -9.68
CA PRO A 54 -1.64 -7.83 -8.51
C PRO A 54 -1.76 -9.27 -7.97
N PHE A 55 -2.83 -10.01 -8.30
CA PHE A 55 -3.09 -11.32 -7.71
C PHE A 55 -2.34 -12.46 -8.40
N LEU A 56 -2.17 -12.40 -9.72
CA LEU A 56 -1.48 -13.44 -10.48
C LEU A 56 -0.02 -13.66 -10.03
N PRO A 57 0.81 -12.60 -9.88
CA PRO A 57 2.16 -12.77 -9.36
C PRO A 57 2.20 -13.32 -7.93
N LEU A 58 1.21 -12.97 -7.09
CA LEU A 58 1.12 -13.47 -5.72
C LEU A 58 0.77 -14.97 -5.66
N ALA A 59 -0.02 -15.49 -6.60
CA ALA A 59 -0.28 -16.92 -6.71
C ALA A 59 1.00 -17.70 -7.02
N ILE A 60 1.84 -17.18 -7.93
CA ILE A 60 3.14 -17.78 -8.24
C ILE A 60 4.07 -17.70 -7.01
N ALA A 61 4.13 -16.55 -6.36
CA ALA A 61 4.95 -16.36 -5.16
C ALA A 61 4.51 -17.29 -4.01
N ALA A 62 3.21 -17.56 -3.86
CA ALA A 62 2.68 -18.46 -2.83
C ALA A 62 3.27 -19.88 -2.95
N GLU A 63 3.39 -20.37 -4.18
CA GLU A 63 3.98 -21.70 -4.45
C GLU A 63 5.49 -21.73 -4.21
N HIS A 64 6.17 -20.61 -4.42
CA HIS A 64 7.64 -20.55 -4.43
C HIS A 64 8.26 -19.94 -3.17
N THR A 65 7.47 -19.62 -2.15
CA THR A 65 7.92 -19.10 -0.84
C THR A 65 7.29 -19.90 0.31
N ARG A 66 7.85 -19.78 1.53
CA ARG A 66 7.39 -20.54 2.71
C ARG A 66 7.02 -19.63 3.90
N HIS A 67 7.64 -18.48 4.06
CA HIS A 67 7.55 -17.68 5.29
C HIS A 67 7.05 -16.26 5.07
N VAL A 68 7.42 -15.61 3.96
CA VAL A 68 7.02 -14.24 3.68
C VAL A 68 5.52 -14.09 3.56
N THR A 69 4.97 -13.02 4.12
CA THR A 69 3.60 -12.61 3.84
C THR A 69 3.49 -12.09 2.40
N LEU A 70 2.36 -12.35 1.78
CA LEU A 70 2.08 -12.00 0.39
C LEU A 70 0.93 -11.00 0.36
N GLY A 71 1.13 -9.81 -0.19
CA GLY A 71 0.12 -8.77 -0.13
C GLY A 71 -0.09 -7.99 -1.42
N THR A 72 -1.31 -7.55 -1.65
CA THR A 72 -1.54 -6.50 -2.65
C THR A 72 -1.20 -5.12 -2.05
N ASN A 73 -0.53 -4.25 -2.82
CA ASN A 73 -0.16 -2.91 -2.33
C ASN A 73 -0.41 -1.81 -3.39
N VAL A 74 -1.63 -1.54 -3.74
CA VAL A 74 -2.86 -2.16 -3.28
C VAL A 74 -3.67 -2.62 -4.49
N ALA A 75 -4.58 -3.59 -4.31
CA ALA A 75 -5.57 -3.90 -5.31
C ALA A 75 -6.63 -2.80 -5.37
N ILE A 76 -7.07 -2.44 -6.58
CA ILE A 76 -8.07 -1.39 -6.78
C ILE A 76 -9.47 -2.00 -6.64
N ALA A 77 -10.20 -1.59 -5.60
CA ALA A 77 -11.45 -2.22 -5.20
C ALA A 77 -12.61 -1.96 -6.18
N PHE A 78 -12.81 -0.71 -6.59
CA PHE A 78 -14.06 -0.31 -7.25
C PHE A 78 -14.31 -0.87 -8.67
N PRO A 79 -13.29 -1.18 -9.47
CA PRO A 79 -13.50 -1.90 -10.74
C PRO A 79 -13.86 -3.38 -10.56
N ARG A 80 -13.64 -3.94 -9.36
CA ARG A 80 -13.93 -5.34 -9.05
C ARG A 80 -15.18 -5.45 -8.19
N SER A 81 -16.02 -6.47 -8.46
CA SER A 81 -17.10 -6.78 -7.53
C SER A 81 -16.51 -7.33 -6.21
N PRO A 82 -17.18 -7.08 -5.06
CA PRO A 82 -16.75 -7.71 -3.80
C PRO A 82 -16.63 -9.23 -3.91
N MET A 83 -17.53 -9.91 -4.67
CA MET A 83 -17.49 -11.36 -4.85
C MET A 83 -16.22 -11.82 -5.58
N ALA A 84 -15.84 -11.17 -6.68
CA ALA A 84 -14.61 -11.51 -7.40
C ALA A 84 -13.37 -11.33 -6.51
N THR A 85 -13.33 -10.26 -5.71
CA THR A 85 -12.25 -10.05 -4.75
C THR A 85 -12.29 -11.05 -3.60
N ALA A 86 -13.48 -11.41 -3.11
CA ALA A 86 -13.62 -12.39 -2.04
C ALA A 86 -13.11 -13.77 -2.47
N GLN A 87 -13.43 -14.21 -3.68
CA GLN A 87 -12.99 -15.49 -4.22
C GLN A 87 -11.47 -15.55 -4.40
N VAL A 88 -10.89 -14.59 -5.11
CA VAL A 88 -9.43 -14.60 -5.35
C VAL A 88 -8.64 -14.48 -4.05
N ALA A 89 -9.12 -13.70 -3.07
CA ALA A 89 -8.48 -13.58 -1.77
C ALA A 89 -8.59 -14.87 -0.94
N TRP A 90 -9.73 -15.57 -1.02
CA TRP A 90 -9.93 -16.87 -0.37
C TRP A 90 -9.00 -17.93 -0.93
N ASP A 91 -8.89 -17.99 -2.27
CA ASP A 91 -8.01 -18.93 -2.95
C ASP A 91 -6.53 -18.66 -2.63
N LEU A 92 -6.11 -17.37 -2.68
CA LEU A 92 -4.74 -17.00 -2.31
C LEU A 92 -4.41 -17.27 -0.85
N GLN A 93 -5.36 -17.08 0.06
CA GLN A 93 -5.17 -17.42 1.48
C GLN A 93 -4.91 -18.92 1.66
N ASN A 94 -5.66 -19.76 0.95
CA ASN A 94 -5.46 -21.20 0.96
C ASN A 94 -4.14 -21.62 0.29
N LEU A 95 -3.87 -21.11 -0.92
CA LEU A 95 -2.65 -21.42 -1.67
C LEU A 95 -1.38 -21.01 -0.92
N SER A 96 -1.44 -19.91 -0.18
CA SER A 96 -0.30 -19.41 0.60
C SER A 96 -0.18 -20.04 1.99
N GLY A 97 -1.12 -20.92 2.42
CA GLY A 97 -1.13 -21.46 3.78
C GLY A 97 -1.33 -20.37 4.83
N GLY A 98 -2.23 -19.41 4.60
CA GLY A 98 -2.57 -18.37 5.56
C GLY A 98 -1.69 -17.12 5.52
N ARG A 99 -0.77 -16.98 4.54
CA ARG A 99 0.19 -15.87 4.45
C ARG A 99 -0.31 -14.67 3.63
N PHE A 100 -1.48 -14.74 3.00
CA PHE A 100 -2.00 -13.66 2.17
C PHE A 100 -2.60 -12.52 3.00
N ARG A 101 -2.36 -11.27 2.58
CA ARG A 101 -2.96 -10.04 3.11
C ARG A 101 -3.56 -9.22 1.97
N LEU A 102 -4.81 -8.83 2.10
CA LEU A 102 -5.52 -8.06 1.08
C LEU A 102 -5.36 -6.55 1.32
N GLY A 103 -4.42 -5.93 0.63
CA GLY A 103 -4.33 -4.47 0.57
C GLY A 103 -5.31 -3.90 -0.45
N LEU A 104 -6.19 -3.00 -0.02
CA LEU A 104 -7.24 -2.39 -0.84
C LEU A 104 -7.07 -0.87 -0.95
N GLY A 105 -7.33 -0.34 -2.15
CA GLY A 105 -7.41 1.09 -2.41
C GLY A 105 -8.59 1.45 -3.30
N SER A 106 -9.09 2.69 -3.19
CA SER A 106 -10.21 3.17 -4.00
C SER A 106 -9.81 3.62 -5.40
N GLN A 107 -8.54 3.95 -5.60
CA GLN A 107 -8.05 4.74 -6.73
C GLN A 107 -8.78 6.10 -6.82
N VAL A 108 -8.33 6.99 -7.69
CA VAL A 108 -8.99 8.28 -7.93
C VAL A 108 -10.09 8.14 -9.00
N LYS A 109 -11.08 9.04 -8.98
CA LYS A 109 -12.24 9.03 -9.88
C LYS A 109 -11.86 8.88 -11.35
N ALA A 110 -10.91 9.70 -11.82
CA ALA A 110 -10.52 9.70 -13.24
C ALA A 110 -9.98 8.35 -13.73
N HIS A 111 -9.21 7.64 -12.90
CA HIS A 111 -8.73 6.31 -13.24
C HIS A 111 -9.84 5.26 -13.21
N ASN A 112 -10.76 5.32 -12.24
CA ASN A 112 -11.91 4.42 -12.24
C ASN A 112 -12.73 4.57 -13.52
N GLU A 113 -13.12 5.80 -13.88
CA GLU A 113 -13.99 6.03 -15.03
C GLU A 113 -13.30 5.84 -16.39
N ARG A 114 -12.06 6.35 -16.54
CA ARG A 114 -11.41 6.44 -17.87
C ARG A 114 -10.45 5.29 -18.18
N ARG A 115 -9.87 4.66 -17.13
CA ARG A 115 -8.93 3.55 -17.30
C ARG A 115 -9.59 2.20 -17.05
N TYR A 116 -10.48 2.11 -16.04
CA TYR A 116 -11.14 0.86 -15.67
C TYR A 116 -12.59 0.75 -16.18
N ALA A 117 -13.14 1.78 -16.82
CA ALA A 117 -14.53 1.85 -17.26
C ALA A 117 -15.53 1.55 -16.11
N ALA A 118 -15.15 1.84 -14.86
CA ALA A 118 -15.96 1.63 -13.68
C ALA A 118 -16.63 2.94 -13.25
N PRO A 119 -17.95 3.01 -13.14
CA PRO A 119 -18.64 4.25 -12.81
C PRO A 119 -18.33 4.70 -11.37
N TRP A 120 -18.15 6.01 -11.19
CA TRP A 120 -18.01 6.63 -9.90
C TRP A 120 -19.36 7.03 -9.34
N THR A 121 -20.04 6.11 -8.67
CA THR A 121 -21.45 6.24 -8.26
C THR A 121 -21.65 6.95 -6.93
N ALA A 122 -20.60 7.05 -6.09
CA ALA A 122 -20.71 7.59 -4.75
C ALA A 122 -19.37 8.07 -4.19
N ALA A 123 -19.39 8.71 -3.04
CA ALA A 123 -18.17 9.05 -2.27
C ALA A 123 -17.37 7.79 -1.92
N ALA A 124 -16.05 7.85 -2.12
CA ALA A 124 -15.16 6.69 -1.96
C ALA A 124 -15.21 6.07 -0.56
N GLY A 125 -15.30 6.89 0.48
CA GLY A 125 -15.27 6.43 1.88
C GLY A 125 -16.42 5.49 2.25
N PRO A 126 -17.69 5.92 2.15
CA PRO A 126 -18.85 5.08 2.42
C PRO A 126 -18.86 3.81 1.56
N ARG A 127 -18.57 3.95 0.26
CA ARG A 127 -18.50 2.83 -0.67
C ARG A 127 -17.43 1.81 -0.27
N MET A 128 -16.24 2.25 0.14
CA MET A 128 -15.16 1.36 0.61
C MET A 128 -15.53 0.67 1.91
N ARG A 129 -16.17 1.39 2.84
CA ARG A 129 -16.65 0.80 4.09
C ARG A 129 -17.61 -0.37 3.83
N GLU A 130 -18.57 -0.21 2.94
CA GLU A 130 -19.48 -1.30 2.56
C GLU A 130 -18.78 -2.42 1.80
N TYR A 131 -17.78 -2.09 0.96
CA TYR A 131 -16.97 -3.09 0.26
C TYR A 131 -16.30 -4.05 1.26
N VAL A 132 -15.66 -3.52 2.29
CA VAL A 132 -15.01 -4.32 3.34
C VAL A 132 -16.03 -5.15 4.13
N LEU A 133 -17.17 -4.57 4.52
CA LEU A 133 -18.24 -5.30 5.21
C LEU A 133 -18.81 -6.44 4.37
N CYS A 134 -18.97 -6.20 3.06
CA CYS A 134 -19.45 -7.20 2.11
C CYS A 134 -18.46 -8.37 1.98
N LEU A 135 -17.15 -8.10 1.89
CA LEU A 135 -16.10 -9.13 1.90
C LEU A 135 -16.15 -9.99 3.17
N ARG A 136 -16.25 -9.35 4.35
CA ARG A 136 -16.33 -10.07 5.63
C ARG A 136 -17.57 -10.97 5.70
N ALA A 137 -18.72 -10.51 5.18
CA ALA A 137 -19.94 -11.31 5.10
C ALA A 137 -19.79 -12.52 4.16
N MET A 138 -19.13 -12.33 3.01
CA MET A 138 -18.85 -13.40 2.05
C MET A 138 -17.94 -14.47 2.66
N TRP A 139 -16.79 -14.08 3.25
CA TRP A 139 -15.86 -15.04 3.87
C TRP A 139 -16.49 -15.77 5.06
N LYS A 140 -17.32 -15.10 5.85
CA LYS A 140 -18.09 -15.77 6.90
C LYS A 140 -19.05 -16.80 6.31
N THR A 141 -19.70 -16.49 5.18
CA THR A 141 -20.56 -17.42 4.45
C THR A 141 -19.78 -18.61 3.89
N PHE A 142 -18.58 -18.37 3.33
CA PHE A 142 -17.72 -19.43 2.82
C PHE A 142 -17.32 -20.38 3.94
N GLN A 143 -16.94 -19.86 5.10
CA GLN A 143 -16.52 -20.67 6.25
C GLN A 143 -17.66 -21.44 6.88
N ASP A 144 -18.83 -20.82 7.04
CA ASP A 144 -19.97 -21.44 7.74
C ASP A 144 -20.65 -22.55 6.92
N GLY A 145 -20.67 -22.41 5.60
CA GLY A 145 -21.14 -23.41 4.63
C GLY A 145 -22.64 -23.71 4.67
N LYS A 146 -23.34 -23.47 5.78
CA LYS A 146 -24.74 -23.85 6.00
C LYS A 146 -25.70 -22.68 6.11
N SER A 147 -25.26 -21.58 6.68
CA SER A 147 -26.08 -20.41 6.97
C SER A 147 -25.45 -19.15 6.41
N PRO A 148 -25.85 -18.71 5.18
CA PRO A 148 -25.26 -17.52 4.58
C PRO A 148 -25.43 -16.29 5.45
N THR A 149 -24.33 -15.56 5.69
CA THR A 149 -24.34 -14.23 6.28
C THR A 149 -24.53 -13.21 5.17
N TYR A 150 -25.77 -12.76 4.95
CA TYR A 150 -26.06 -11.79 3.91
C TYR A 150 -25.70 -10.36 4.32
N PHE A 151 -25.39 -9.54 3.32
CA PHE A 151 -25.11 -8.12 3.45
C PHE A 151 -26.03 -7.32 2.53
N LYS A 152 -26.68 -6.29 3.07
CA LYS A 152 -27.46 -5.31 2.31
C LYS A 152 -27.03 -3.91 2.69
N GLY A 153 -26.30 -3.25 1.81
CA GLY A 153 -25.88 -1.87 1.93
C GLY A 153 -26.51 -0.99 0.86
N GLU A 154 -26.12 0.25 0.85
CA GLU A 154 -26.51 1.25 -0.16
C GLU A 154 -25.77 1.00 -1.49
N HIS A 155 -24.50 0.60 -1.42
CA HIS A 155 -23.60 0.48 -2.57
C HIS A 155 -23.39 -0.96 -3.01
N TYR A 156 -23.47 -1.92 -2.09
CA TYR A 156 -23.24 -3.35 -2.35
C TYR A 156 -24.28 -4.22 -1.68
N GLN A 157 -24.63 -5.31 -2.36
CA GLN A 157 -25.54 -6.32 -1.85
C GLN A 157 -24.97 -7.72 -2.07
N PHE A 158 -25.05 -8.55 -1.04
CA PHE A 158 -24.75 -9.97 -1.09
C PHE A 158 -25.93 -10.70 -0.45
N THR A 159 -26.85 -11.22 -1.27
CA THR A 159 -28.14 -11.78 -0.83
C THR A 159 -28.45 -13.15 -1.41
N LEU A 160 -27.48 -13.72 -2.15
CA LEU A 160 -27.63 -15.03 -2.78
C LEU A 160 -26.32 -15.80 -2.64
N MET A 161 -26.39 -16.99 -2.08
CA MET A 161 -25.35 -18.01 -2.10
C MET A 161 -26.02 -19.38 -2.13
N SER A 162 -25.82 -20.14 -3.20
CA SER A 162 -26.20 -21.54 -3.23
C SER A 162 -25.01 -22.44 -2.90
N PRO A 163 -25.24 -23.68 -2.43
CA PRO A 163 -24.15 -24.59 -2.10
C PRO A 163 -23.16 -24.84 -3.23
N PHE A 164 -23.62 -24.82 -4.48
CA PHE A 164 -22.78 -25.02 -5.66
C PHE A 164 -21.69 -23.94 -5.84
N PHE A 165 -21.97 -22.69 -5.45
CA PHE A 165 -21.05 -21.57 -5.59
C PHE A 165 -20.23 -21.26 -4.32
N ASN A 166 -20.47 -22.01 -3.24
CA ASN A 166 -19.71 -21.83 -2.01
C ASN A 166 -18.41 -22.65 -2.10
N PRO A 167 -17.21 -22.03 -1.99
CA PRO A 167 -15.95 -22.73 -2.06
C PRO A 167 -15.71 -23.66 -0.85
N GLY A 168 -16.50 -23.52 0.21
CA GLY A 168 -16.36 -24.28 1.44
C GLY A 168 -15.38 -23.66 2.45
N PRO A 169 -15.25 -24.29 3.63
CA PRO A 169 -14.43 -23.80 4.71
C PRO A 169 -12.93 -23.92 4.41
N SER A 170 -12.16 -23.04 5.01
CA SER A 170 -10.70 -22.97 4.95
C SER A 170 -10.09 -23.25 6.34
N GLU A 171 -8.88 -23.81 6.38
CA GLU A 171 -8.05 -23.85 7.59
C GLU A 171 -7.54 -22.44 7.97
N HIS A 172 -7.56 -21.50 7.03
CA HIS A 172 -7.11 -20.11 7.19
C HIS A 172 -8.24 -19.10 6.91
N PRO A 173 -9.34 -19.10 7.67
CA PRO A 173 -10.54 -18.33 7.34
C PRO A 173 -10.38 -16.81 7.53
N HIS A 174 -9.38 -16.38 8.31
CA HIS A 174 -9.10 -14.97 8.54
C HIS A 174 -8.16 -14.43 7.47
N ILE A 175 -8.69 -13.58 6.60
CA ILE A 175 -7.90 -12.84 5.62
C ILE A 175 -7.71 -11.42 6.15
N PRO A 176 -6.48 -11.02 6.51
CA PRO A 176 -6.20 -9.64 6.91
C PRO A 176 -6.49 -8.67 5.77
N ILE A 177 -7.18 -7.56 6.09
CA ILE A 177 -7.43 -6.47 5.15
C ILE A 177 -6.61 -5.26 5.60
N ASP A 178 -5.80 -4.73 4.70
CA ASP A 178 -5.10 -3.45 4.86
C ASP A 178 -5.74 -2.42 3.95
N LEU A 179 -6.14 -1.27 4.48
CA LEU A 179 -6.76 -0.21 3.69
C LEU A 179 -5.76 0.91 3.41
N ALA A 180 -5.57 1.25 2.13
CA ALA A 180 -4.78 2.44 1.78
C ALA A 180 -5.54 3.71 2.14
N ALA A 181 -4.88 4.61 2.86
CA ALA A 181 -5.50 5.85 3.30
C ALA A 181 -4.55 7.04 3.24
N VAL A 182 -5.12 8.19 2.86
CA VAL A 182 -4.52 9.52 3.00
C VAL A 182 -5.43 10.42 3.83
N ASN A 183 -6.74 10.25 3.72
CA ASN A 183 -7.70 11.10 4.40
C ASN A 183 -8.25 10.47 5.69
N ARG A 184 -8.75 11.35 6.57
CA ARG A 184 -9.29 10.96 7.88
C ARG A 184 -10.41 9.92 7.80
N TYR A 185 -11.30 9.99 6.78
CA TYR A 185 -12.42 9.05 6.68
C TYR A 185 -11.91 7.62 6.42
N MET A 186 -11.01 7.44 5.45
CA MET A 186 -10.43 6.13 5.14
C MET A 186 -9.61 5.59 6.31
N ALA A 187 -8.82 6.43 6.99
CA ALA A 187 -8.05 6.03 8.17
C ALA A 187 -8.97 5.57 9.32
N ARG A 188 -10.09 6.27 9.55
CA ARG A 188 -11.11 5.86 10.52
C ARG A 188 -11.76 4.53 10.12
N THR A 189 -12.09 4.35 8.83
CA THR A 189 -12.63 3.08 8.32
C THR A 189 -11.66 1.93 8.52
N ALA A 190 -10.35 2.15 8.29
CA ALA A 190 -9.32 1.15 8.59
C ALA A 190 -9.35 0.77 10.08
N GLY A 191 -9.37 1.76 10.97
CA GLY A 191 -9.49 1.53 12.43
C GLY A 191 -10.73 0.74 12.83
N GLU A 192 -11.86 1.00 12.17
CA GLU A 192 -13.14 0.36 12.48
C GLU A 192 -13.20 -1.10 11.98
N LEU A 193 -12.72 -1.40 10.77
CA LEU A 193 -13.05 -2.63 10.05
C LEU A 193 -11.85 -3.46 9.57
N CYS A 194 -10.65 -2.86 9.49
CA CYS A 194 -9.50 -3.51 8.86
C CYS A 194 -8.46 -3.95 9.89
N ASP A 195 -7.50 -4.75 9.46
CA ASP A 195 -6.40 -5.27 10.29
C ASP A 195 -5.18 -4.35 10.20
N GLY A 196 -5.06 -3.59 9.11
CA GLY A 196 -3.99 -2.63 8.92
C GLY A 196 -4.40 -1.42 8.08
N LEU A 197 -3.51 -0.43 8.10
CA LEU A 197 -3.55 0.73 7.21
C LEU A 197 -2.22 0.83 6.46
N ARG A 198 -2.28 0.82 5.13
CA ARG A 198 -1.15 1.11 4.25
C ARG A 198 -1.09 2.60 3.99
N LEU A 199 -0.08 3.23 4.57
CA LEU A 199 0.11 4.67 4.45
C LEU A 199 0.56 5.03 3.04
N HIS A 200 -0.16 5.93 2.39
CA HIS A 200 0.29 6.42 1.09
C HIS A 200 1.56 7.28 1.26
N PRO A 201 2.59 7.12 0.41
CA PRO A 201 3.85 7.84 0.57
C PRO A 201 3.73 9.39 0.61
N ILE A 202 2.66 9.94 0.03
CA ILE A 202 2.39 11.39 0.10
C ILE A 202 2.05 11.89 1.51
N SER A 203 1.71 11.00 2.45
CA SER A 203 1.48 11.38 3.84
C SER A 203 2.80 11.72 4.51
N THR A 204 2.96 12.96 4.95
CA THR A 204 4.12 13.36 5.74
C THR A 204 4.13 12.68 7.11
N PHE A 205 5.27 12.73 7.78
CA PHE A 205 5.36 12.21 9.16
C PHE A 205 4.43 12.96 10.12
N ARG A 206 4.36 14.29 9.98
CA ARG A 206 3.44 15.13 10.75
C ARG A 206 1.99 14.77 10.46
N HIS A 207 1.60 14.63 9.18
CA HIS A 207 0.25 14.23 8.80
C HIS A 207 -0.12 12.85 9.37
N THR A 208 0.82 11.91 9.39
CA THR A 208 0.60 10.60 9.99
C THR A 208 0.27 10.71 11.46
N ARG A 209 1.02 11.51 12.23
CA ARG A 209 0.83 11.66 13.67
C ARG A 209 -0.41 12.48 14.04
N GLU A 210 -0.67 13.57 13.33
CA GLU A 210 -1.73 14.52 13.70
C GLU A 210 -3.10 14.15 13.10
N VAL A 211 -3.15 13.42 11.99
CA VAL A 211 -4.40 13.10 11.27
C VAL A 211 -4.68 11.60 11.22
N ILE A 212 -3.71 10.80 10.74
CA ILE A 212 -3.95 9.38 10.46
C ILE A 212 -4.08 8.56 11.76
N LEU A 213 -3.12 8.63 12.67
CA LEU A 213 -3.17 7.86 13.92
C LEU A 213 -4.39 8.21 14.79
N PRO A 214 -4.77 9.49 15.00
CA PRO A 214 -5.99 9.83 15.71
C PRO A 214 -7.26 9.30 15.03
N ALA A 215 -7.31 9.28 13.69
CA ALA A 215 -8.44 8.76 12.95
C ALA A 215 -8.55 7.23 13.07
N ILE A 216 -7.44 6.49 13.00
CA ILE A 216 -7.40 5.05 13.28
C ILE A 216 -7.94 4.78 14.69
N ALA A 217 -7.45 5.52 15.70
CA ALA A 217 -7.89 5.36 17.08
C ALA A 217 -9.38 5.67 17.27
N GLU A 218 -9.92 6.67 16.56
CA GLU A 218 -11.36 6.97 16.54
C GLU A 218 -12.16 5.79 15.97
N GLY A 219 -11.72 5.23 14.83
CA GLY A 219 -12.37 4.08 14.19
C GLY A 219 -12.35 2.83 15.07
N ALA A 220 -11.20 2.51 15.65
CA ALA A 220 -11.04 1.37 16.55
C ALA A 220 -11.98 1.46 17.76
N ARG A 221 -12.06 2.62 18.41
CA ARG A 221 -12.99 2.84 19.53
C ARG A 221 -14.46 2.64 19.14
N ARG A 222 -14.87 3.04 17.93
CA ARG A 222 -16.26 2.84 17.45
C ARG A 222 -16.66 1.38 17.34
N SER A 223 -15.71 0.52 17.06
CA SER A 223 -15.93 -0.93 16.95
C SER A 223 -15.50 -1.72 18.18
N GLY A 224 -15.17 -1.03 19.30
CA GLY A 224 -14.73 -1.68 20.54
C GLY A 224 -13.35 -2.34 20.44
N ARG A 225 -12.52 -1.96 19.45
CA ARG A 225 -11.17 -2.51 19.21
C ARG A 225 -10.11 -1.64 19.88
N SER A 226 -8.98 -2.23 20.23
CA SER A 226 -7.79 -1.47 20.61
C SER A 226 -7.17 -0.81 19.36
N PRO A 227 -6.75 0.46 19.41
CA PRO A 227 -5.98 1.07 18.34
C PRO A 227 -4.69 0.31 18.01
N SER A 228 -4.07 -0.35 18.98
CA SER A 228 -2.87 -1.16 18.80
C SER A 228 -3.11 -2.48 18.03
N ALA A 229 -4.37 -2.87 17.81
CA ALA A 229 -4.71 -4.01 16.97
C ALA A 229 -4.70 -3.67 15.47
N ILE A 230 -4.50 -2.40 15.12
CA ILE A 230 -4.46 -1.94 13.73
C ILE A 230 -2.99 -1.67 13.37
N GLU A 231 -2.46 -2.47 12.47
CA GLU A 231 -1.08 -2.31 12.01
C GLU A 231 -0.94 -1.10 11.10
N LEU A 232 -0.02 -0.18 11.41
CA LEU A 232 0.36 0.87 10.48
C LEU A 232 1.55 0.39 9.65
N ILE A 233 1.36 0.30 8.34
CA ILE A 233 2.38 -0.05 7.36
C ILE A 233 2.82 1.25 6.69
N ALA A 234 4.01 1.74 7.03
CA ALA A 234 4.57 2.96 6.46
C ALA A 234 5.37 2.65 5.20
N ALA A 235 5.16 3.45 4.16
CA ALA A 235 5.91 3.40 2.90
C ALA A 235 6.63 4.74 2.69
N PRO A 236 7.74 5.01 3.41
CA PRO A 236 8.43 6.28 3.34
C PRO A 236 9.03 6.51 1.96
N PHE A 237 9.04 7.75 1.50
CA PHE A 237 9.92 8.14 0.41
C PHE A 237 11.37 8.07 0.87
N LEU A 238 12.25 7.54 0.01
CA LEU A 238 13.66 7.36 0.29
C LEU A 238 14.49 8.18 -0.70
N ALA A 239 15.23 9.18 -0.21
CA ALA A 239 16.29 9.85 -0.96
C ALA A 239 17.62 9.31 -0.46
N ILE A 240 18.09 8.19 -1.03
CA ILE A 240 19.21 7.42 -0.52
C ILE A 240 20.26 7.16 -1.60
N GLY A 241 21.52 7.05 -1.20
CA GLY A 241 22.65 6.83 -2.08
C GLY A 241 23.83 6.17 -1.39
N GLU A 242 24.82 5.76 -2.16
CA GLU A 242 26.04 5.19 -1.62
C GLU A 242 26.87 6.24 -0.85
N ASP A 243 26.83 7.48 -1.34
CA ASP A 243 27.48 8.66 -0.76
C ASP A 243 26.56 9.89 -0.82
N GLU A 244 27.02 11.02 -0.28
CA GLU A 244 26.26 12.26 -0.24
C GLU A 244 25.94 12.81 -1.66
N ALA A 245 26.83 12.59 -2.64
CA ALA A 245 26.59 13.03 -4.01
C ALA A 245 25.45 12.24 -4.66
N ALA A 246 25.39 10.92 -4.44
CA ALA A 246 24.30 10.07 -4.88
C ALA A 246 22.97 10.40 -4.16
N VAL A 247 23.02 10.78 -2.88
CA VAL A 247 21.86 11.27 -2.13
C VAL A 247 21.28 12.55 -2.76
N GLU A 248 22.13 13.52 -3.15
CA GLU A 248 21.66 14.75 -3.82
C GLU A 248 20.96 14.45 -5.16
N VAL A 249 21.46 13.49 -5.93
CA VAL A 249 20.79 13.04 -7.17
C VAL A 249 19.44 12.41 -6.85
N ALA A 250 19.37 11.55 -5.83
CA ALA A 250 18.14 10.91 -5.40
C ALA A 250 17.09 11.94 -4.90
N LYS A 251 17.50 13.00 -4.22
CA LYS A 251 16.64 14.12 -3.80
C LYS A 251 15.93 14.78 -4.98
N LEU A 252 16.66 15.05 -6.07
CA LEU A 252 16.09 15.66 -7.27
C LEU A 252 15.02 14.76 -7.92
N ALA A 253 15.32 13.49 -8.09
CA ALA A 253 14.37 12.52 -8.62
C ALA A 253 13.12 12.38 -7.72
N LEU A 254 13.32 12.40 -6.41
CA LEU A 254 12.22 12.29 -5.45
C LEU A 254 11.34 13.54 -5.44
N LYS A 255 11.90 14.74 -5.57
CA LYS A 255 11.14 16.00 -5.71
C LYS A 255 10.16 15.92 -6.89
N GLN A 256 10.56 15.35 -8.01
CA GLN A 256 9.69 15.17 -9.18
C GLN A 256 8.53 14.20 -8.88
N ARG A 257 8.80 13.10 -8.19
CA ARG A 257 7.78 12.13 -7.76
C ARG A 257 6.80 12.74 -6.75
N ILE A 258 7.29 13.49 -5.77
CA ILE A 258 6.46 14.21 -4.80
C ILE A 258 5.59 15.25 -5.51
N ALA A 259 6.15 16.05 -6.40
CA ALA A 259 5.43 17.07 -7.16
C ALA A 259 4.27 16.47 -7.97
N PHE A 260 4.49 15.30 -8.59
CA PHE A 260 3.45 14.55 -9.28
C PHE A 260 2.27 14.21 -8.34
N TYR A 261 2.52 13.61 -7.17
CA TYR A 261 1.46 13.30 -6.22
C TYR A 261 0.80 14.56 -5.66
N ALA A 262 1.60 15.54 -5.24
CA ALA A 262 1.13 16.80 -4.65
C ALA A 262 0.27 17.65 -5.61
N SER A 263 0.41 17.46 -6.93
CA SER A 263 -0.43 18.11 -7.92
C SER A 263 -1.88 17.60 -7.94
N THR A 264 -2.15 16.47 -7.30
CA THR A 264 -3.47 15.81 -7.31
C THR A 264 -4.35 16.38 -6.20
N PRO A 265 -5.50 17.00 -6.49
CA PRO A 265 -6.34 17.68 -5.48
C PRO A 265 -6.77 16.77 -4.31
N THR A 266 -6.91 15.47 -4.54
CA THR A 266 -7.28 14.50 -3.48
C THR A 266 -6.25 14.44 -2.35
N TYR A 267 -5.01 14.87 -2.59
CA TYR A 267 -3.92 14.86 -1.61
C TYR A 267 -3.64 16.25 -1.01
N HIS A 268 -4.35 17.29 -1.43
CA HIS A 268 -4.12 18.67 -0.95
C HIS A 268 -4.30 18.82 0.56
N SER A 269 -5.11 17.99 1.21
CA SER A 269 -5.25 18.02 2.67
C SER A 269 -3.93 17.75 3.43
N VAL A 270 -2.97 17.07 2.82
CA VAL A 270 -1.63 16.89 3.38
C VAL A 270 -0.86 18.20 3.34
N LEU A 271 -0.91 18.90 2.19
CA LEU A 271 -0.23 20.18 2.02
C LEU A 271 -0.88 21.30 2.85
N GLU A 272 -2.20 21.28 2.99
CA GLU A 272 -2.96 22.23 3.82
C GLU A 272 -2.50 22.18 5.28
N LEU A 273 -2.26 21.00 5.84
CA LEU A 273 -1.73 20.82 7.20
C LEU A 273 -0.40 21.55 7.42
N HIS A 274 0.41 21.67 6.37
CA HIS A 274 1.70 22.35 6.40
C HIS A 274 1.65 23.82 5.97
N GLY A 275 0.49 24.32 5.55
CA GLY A 275 0.36 25.66 5.00
C GLY A 275 0.94 25.83 3.59
N TRP A 276 1.04 24.73 2.80
CA TRP A 276 1.64 24.71 1.46
C TRP A 276 0.59 24.73 0.33
N MET A 277 -0.56 25.32 0.57
CA MET A 277 -1.63 25.34 -0.44
C MET A 277 -1.28 26.13 -1.69
N ASP A 278 -0.46 27.17 -1.56
CA ASP A 278 0.08 27.94 -2.69
C ASP A 278 0.92 27.05 -3.62
N VAL A 279 1.74 26.17 -3.07
CA VAL A 279 2.52 25.18 -3.83
C VAL A 279 1.61 24.13 -4.46
N ALA A 280 0.62 23.63 -3.72
CA ALA A 280 -0.35 22.65 -4.23
C ALA A 280 -1.10 23.17 -5.47
N GLU A 281 -1.57 24.42 -5.43
CA GLU A 281 -2.28 25.07 -6.54
C GLU A 281 -1.36 25.30 -7.75
N GLN A 282 -0.12 25.71 -7.53
CA GLN A 282 0.88 25.86 -8.59
C GLN A 282 1.19 24.50 -9.24
N LEU A 283 1.44 23.46 -8.46
CA LEU A 283 1.67 22.10 -8.95
C LEU A 283 0.48 21.59 -9.77
N HIS A 284 -0.75 21.79 -9.27
CA HIS A 284 -1.95 21.38 -10.00
C HIS A 284 -2.07 22.11 -11.35
N ARG A 285 -1.82 23.41 -11.40
CA ARG A 285 -1.82 24.22 -12.63
C ARG A 285 -0.76 23.72 -13.61
N HIS A 286 0.50 23.55 -13.17
CA HIS A 286 1.59 23.05 -14.01
C HIS A 286 1.28 21.64 -14.56
N SER A 287 0.68 20.76 -13.78
CA SER A 287 0.29 19.43 -14.25
C SER A 287 -0.74 19.47 -15.38
N ARG A 288 -1.68 20.42 -15.34
CA ARG A 288 -2.67 20.63 -16.40
C ARG A 288 -2.09 21.27 -17.66
N GLU A 289 -1.04 22.05 -17.50
CA GLU A 289 -0.31 22.71 -18.60
C GLU A 289 0.79 21.81 -19.19
N GLY A 290 1.00 20.61 -18.65
CA GLY A 290 2.03 19.68 -19.10
C GLY A 290 3.47 20.08 -18.73
N LYS A 291 3.65 21.01 -17.79
CA LYS A 291 4.95 21.54 -17.33
C LYS A 291 5.62 20.62 -16.28
N TRP A 292 5.68 19.34 -16.57
CA TRP A 292 6.16 18.32 -15.63
C TRP A 292 7.59 18.56 -15.15
N ALA A 293 8.48 19.00 -16.03
CA ALA A 293 9.89 19.24 -15.70
C ALA A 293 10.07 20.40 -14.69
N GLU A 294 9.18 21.39 -14.72
CA GLU A 294 9.25 22.58 -13.84
C GLU A 294 8.73 22.28 -12.43
N MET A 295 7.89 21.26 -12.28
CA MET A 295 7.18 20.98 -11.03
C MET A 295 8.12 20.61 -9.88
N ALA A 296 9.22 19.91 -10.16
CA ALA A 296 10.20 19.55 -9.13
C ALA A 296 10.79 20.76 -8.40
N ASN A 297 10.94 21.88 -9.09
CA ASN A 297 11.50 23.13 -8.53
C ASN A 297 10.57 23.80 -7.49
N LEU A 298 9.28 23.44 -7.48
CA LEU A 298 8.32 23.93 -6.49
C LEU A 298 8.41 23.17 -5.15
N VAL A 299 9.04 21.99 -5.14
CA VAL A 299 9.27 21.22 -3.92
C VAL A 299 10.59 21.64 -3.30
N ARG A 300 10.51 22.46 -2.25
CA ARG A 300 11.68 22.95 -1.50
C ARG A 300 12.30 21.84 -0.64
N ASP A 301 13.52 22.06 -0.14
CA ASP A 301 14.22 21.07 0.70
C ASP A 301 13.53 20.87 2.05
N ASP A 302 13.03 21.95 2.67
CA ASP A 302 12.25 21.86 3.92
C ASP A 302 10.97 21.01 3.77
N MET A 303 10.35 21.07 2.61
CA MET A 303 9.21 20.20 2.29
C MET A 303 9.64 18.75 2.06
N LEU A 304 10.75 18.53 1.35
CA LEU A 304 11.27 17.20 1.09
C LEU A 304 11.58 16.44 2.38
N GLU A 305 12.17 17.11 3.37
CA GLU A 305 12.49 16.54 4.70
C GLU A 305 11.25 16.06 5.46
N GLU A 306 10.09 16.69 5.26
CA GLU A 306 8.84 16.23 5.87
C GLU A 306 8.32 14.92 5.25
N TRP A 307 8.60 14.68 3.97
CA TRP A 307 8.17 13.47 3.28
C TRP A 307 9.17 12.34 3.32
N ALA A 308 10.46 12.64 3.21
CA ALA A 308 11.49 11.67 2.88
C ALA A 308 12.38 11.29 4.08
N VAL A 309 12.89 10.07 4.02
CA VAL A 309 14.11 9.70 4.75
C VAL A 309 15.29 9.94 3.82
N ILE A 310 16.20 10.80 4.24
CA ILE A 310 17.37 11.24 3.47
C ILE A 310 18.60 10.68 4.17
N ALA A 311 19.33 9.77 3.54
CA ALA A 311 20.47 9.10 4.15
C ALA A 311 21.37 8.42 3.11
N THR A 312 22.64 8.21 3.47
CA THR A 312 23.48 7.22 2.80
C THR A 312 23.06 5.80 3.19
N TYR A 313 23.41 4.78 2.39
CA TYR A 313 22.96 3.41 2.62
C TYR A 313 23.34 2.87 3.99
N ASP A 314 24.52 3.23 4.52
CA ASP A 314 25.00 2.84 5.84
C ASP A 314 24.21 3.45 7.00
N ARG A 315 23.59 4.62 6.80
CA ARG A 315 22.77 5.33 7.79
C ARG A 315 21.29 5.06 7.68
N LEU A 316 20.84 4.41 6.59
CA LEU A 316 19.42 4.25 6.27
C LEU A 316 18.62 3.59 7.40
N ALA A 317 19.11 2.47 7.93
CA ALA A 317 18.39 1.76 8.99
C ALA A 317 18.22 2.63 10.25
N GLY A 318 19.27 3.36 10.65
CA GLY A 318 19.21 4.30 11.78
C GLY A 318 18.20 5.42 11.56
N ALA A 319 18.20 6.04 10.39
CA ALA A 319 17.29 7.13 10.04
C ALA A 319 15.81 6.67 9.99
N LEU A 320 15.55 5.45 9.47
CA LEU A 320 14.22 4.85 9.49
C LEU A 320 13.74 4.58 10.92
N VAL A 321 14.62 4.03 11.75
CA VAL A 321 14.30 3.74 13.16
C VAL A 321 14.00 5.02 13.93
N GLU A 322 14.83 6.06 13.79
CA GLU A 322 14.63 7.36 14.44
C GLU A 322 13.25 7.94 14.07
N ARG A 323 12.88 7.87 12.80
CA ARG A 323 11.64 8.48 12.31
C ARG A 323 10.39 7.67 12.65
N TRP A 324 10.43 6.34 12.57
CA TRP A 324 9.22 5.51 12.58
C TRP A 324 9.01 4.67 13.84
N ARG A 325 9.99 4.59 14.74
CA ARG A 325 9.84 3.82 15.98
C ARG A 325 8.66 4.34 16.82
N GLY A 326 7.79 3.42 17.22
CA GLY A 326 6.57 3.75 17.98
C GLY A 326 5.45 4.38 17.16
N VAL A 327 5.63 4.54 15.86
CA VAL A 327 4.63 5.06 14.92
C VAL A 327 4.12 3.97 13.99
N ALA A 328 5.00 3.24 13.35
CA ALA A 328 4.66 2.12 12.46
C ALA A 328 5.17 0.80 13.02
N GLY A 329 4.45 -0.29 12.76
CA GLY A 329 4.90 -1.66 13.05
C GLY A 329 5.63 -2.29 11.87
N THR A 330 5.27 -1.88 10.66
CA THR A 330 5.84 -2.39 9.41
C THR A 330 6.35 -1.25 8.54
N LEU A 331 7.52 -1.44 7.94
CA LEU A 331 8.11 -0.57 6.93
C LEU A 331 8.07 -1.27 5.57
N LEU A 332 7.45 -0.65 4.59
CA LEU A 332 7.52 -1.08 3.19
C LEU A 332 8.65 -0.29 2.52
N LEU A 333 9.69 -0.98 2.10
CA LEU A 333 10.87 -0.38 1.48
C LEU A 333 10.84 -0.59 -0.04
N ASP A 334 10.73 0.52 -0.77
CA ASP A 334 10.95 0.57 -2.22
C ASP A 334 12.39 1.03 -2.48
N LEU A 335 13.31 0.05 -2.48
CA LEU A 335 14.74 0.30 -2.61
C LEU A 335 15.14 0.57 -4.06
N PRO A 336 16.08 1.50 -4.35
CA PRO A 336 16.53 1.78 -5.69
C PRO A 336 17.30 0.58 -6.28
N PRO A 337 17.33 0.43 -7.63
CA PRO A 337 17.99 -0.71 -8.29
C PRO A 337 19.44 -0.91 -7.88
N ALA A 338 20.21 0.17 -7.72
CA ALA A 338 21.61 0.09 -7.28
C ALA A 338 21.75 -0.64 -5.93
N LEU A 339 20.90 -0.30 -4.94
CA LEU A 339 20.91 -0.96 -3.63
C LEU A 339 20.32 -2.37 -3.70
N ARG A 340 19.26 -2.60 -4.48
CA ARG A 340 18.65 -3.94 -4.65
C ARG A 340 19.64 -4.97 -5.17
N ASN A 341 20.63 -4.55 -5.95
CA ASN A 341 21.68 -5.42 -6.50
C ASN A 341 22.79 -5.72 -5.49
N ASP A 342 22.91 -4.97 -4.39
CA ASP A 342 23.81 -5.24 -3.27
C ASP A 342 23.09 -6.07 -2.19
N GLU A 343 22.99 -7.38 -2.44
CA GLU A 343 22.24 -8.30 -1.57
C GLU A 343 22.77 -8.32 -0.12
N ALA A 344 24.07 -8.19 0.06
CA ALA A 344 24.67 -8.18 1.39
C ALA A 344 24.18 -6.96 2.18
N ARG A 345 24.21 -5.79 1.57
CA ARG A 345 23.75 -4.55 2.19
C ARG A 345 22.26 -4.53 2.44
N VAL A 346 21.44 -5.04 1.48
CA VAL A 346 19.99 -5.19 1.70
C VAL A 346 19.72 -6.06 2.92
N ARG A 347 20.40 -7.21 3.05
CA ARG A 347 20.25 -8.11 4.19
C ARG A 347 20.64 -7.44 5.52
N GLU A 348 21.73 -6.67 5.53
CA GLU A 348 22.16 -5.90 6.71
C GLU A 348 21.11 -4.88 7.13
N ILE A 349 20.56 -4.11 6.20
CA ILE A 349 19.51 -3.10 6.46
C ILE A 349 18.24 -3.78 7.02
N VAL A 350 17.76 -4.84 6.38
CA VAL A 350 16.57 -5.59 6.81
C VAL A 350 16.78 -6.12 8.24
N GLN A 351 17.91 -6.77 8.52
CA GLN A 351 18.22 -7.30 9.84
C GLN A 351 18.37 -6.21 10.91
N ALA A 352 18.94 -5.06 10.55
CA ALA A 352 19.09 -3.93 11.48
C ALA A 352 17.71 -3.39 11.90
N LEU A 353 16.77 -3.28 10.97
CA LEU A 353 15.40 -2.86 11.25
C LEU A 353 14.62 -3.88 12.08
N GLN A 354 14.79 -5.16 11.80
CA GLN A 354 14.16 -6.25 12.56
C GLN A 354 14.68 -6.42 13.99
N ARG A 355 15.88 -5.89 14.31
CA ARG A 355 16.47 -5.91 15.66
C ARG A 355 16.25 -4.64 16.46
N SER A 356 15.71 -3.58 15.85
CA SER A 356 15.64 -2.22 16.43
C SER A 356 14.58 -2.00 17.52
#